data_acb811eb8b85cd5482868d639f5d18ee
#
_entry.id   acb811eb8b85cd5482868d639f5d18ee
#
_cell.length_a   1.000
_cell.length_b   1.000
_cell.length_c   1.000
_cell.angle_alpha   90.00
_cell.angle_beta   90.00
_cell.angle_gamma   90.00
#
_symmetry.space_group_name_H-M   'P 1'
#
loop_
_entity.id
_entity.type
_entity.pdbx_description
1 polymer ?
#
loop_
_entity_poly.entity_id
_entity_poly.type
_entity_poly.pdbx_seq_one_letter_code
_entity_poly.pdbx_strand_id
1 'polypeptide(L)'
;MEVFKDRVEINSPSSATAGLFPAFNPKGSLEEWKKTMSFYNKAGMEMHQFIVGMSLGAVLMEFQPINAAAFHIYSKGSGLGKTTAMLAGASIWGDPELTMLQERDTYNSKMNRAEVYKNLCVYMDEM
;
A
#
# COMPACT_ATOMS: atom_id res chain seq x y z
N MET A 1 4.55 19.99 -0.23
CA MET A 1 5.61 19.44 -1.09
C MET A 1 6.19 20.58 -1.88
N GLU A 2 7.46 20.87 -1.70
CA GLU A 2 8.19 21.87 -2.47
C GLU A 2 9.10 21.15 -3.45
N VAL A 3 9.06 21.55 -4.72
CA VAL A 3 9.87 20.96 -5.80
C VAL A 3 10.98 21.95 -6.14
N PHE A 4 12.21 21.56 -5.87
CA PHE A 4 13.41 22.29 -6.28
C PHE A 4 14.00 21.66 -7.53
N LYS A 5 14.83 22.42 -8.27
CA LYS A 5 15.35 22.03 -9.60
C LYS A 5 15.97 20.61 -9.65
N ASP A 6 16.50 20.12 -8.54
CA ASP A 6 17.24 18.87 -8.50
C ASP A 6 16.75 17.89 -7.42
N ARG A 7 15.74 18.24 -6.61
CA ARG A 7 15.23 17.38 -5.53
C ARG A 7 13.81 17.73 -5.14
N VAL A 8 13.10 16.74 -4.62
CA VAL A 8 11.81 16.88 -3.95
C VAL A 8 12.06 16.83 -2.46
N GLU A 9 11.70 17.87 -1.72
CA GLU A 9 11.69 17.84 -0.27
C GLU A 9 10.28 17.57 0.23
N ILE A 10 10.15 16.59 1.11
CA ILE A 10 8.90 16.22 1.74
C ILE A 10 8.93 16.77 3.16
N ASN A 11 8.10 17.79 3.41
CA ASN A 11 7.93 18.35 4.74
C ASN A 11 6.79 17.63 5.46
N SER A 12 7.08 17.09 6.64
CA SER A 12 6.07 16.47 7.48
C SER A 12 5.15 17.55 8.08
N PRO A 13 3.82 17.34 8.03
CA PRO A 13 2.88 18.24 8.71
C PRO A 13 2.99 18.17 10.23
N SER A 14 3.61 17.13 10.78
CA SER A 14 3.84 17.00 12.22
C SER A 14 5.04 16.08 12.51
N SER A 15 5.62 16.20 13.70
CA SER A 15 6.68 15.30 14.17
C SER A 15 6.19 13.85 14.30
N ALA A 16 4.91 13.62 14.59
CA ALA A 16 4.33 12.28 14.68
C ALA A 16 4.31 11.57 13.32
N THR A 17 4.16 12.31 12.22
CA THR A 17 4.16 11.73 10.86
C THR A 17 5.54 11.63 10.24
N ALA A 18 6.53 12.38 10.76
CA ALA A 18 7.90 12.36 10.23
C ALA A 18 8.53 10.95 10.25
N GLY A 19 8.23 10.15 11.27
CA GLY A 19 8.72 8.78 11.41
C GLY A 19 8.19 7.81 10.35
N LEU A 20 7.12 8.16 9.64
CA LEU A 20 6.54 7.32 8.59
C LEU A 20 7.17 7.56 7.20
N PHE A 21 7.79 8.70 6.96
CA PHE A 21 8.34 9.03 5.64
C PHE A 21 9.38 8.06 5.10
N PRO A 22 10.30 7.51 5.90
CA PRO A 22 11.25 6.52 5.41
C PRO A 22 10.59 5.31 4.73
N ALA A 23 9.37 4.96 5.15
CA ALA A 23 8.60 3.87 4.55
C ALA A 23 8.18 4.15 3.09
N PHE A 24 8.11 5.41 2.68
CA PHE A 24 7.68 5.84 1.36
C PHE A 24 8.85 6.22 0.43
N ASN A 25 10.08 6.02 0.87
CA ASN A 25 11.23 6.24 0.01
C ASN A 25 11.32 5.17 -1.08
N PRO A 26 11.51 5.56 -2.35
CA PRO A 26 11.68 4.60 -3.44
C PRO A 26 12.89 3.69 -3.18
N LYS A 27 12.71 2.39 -3.39
CA LYS A 27 13.76 1.39 -3.31
C LYS A 27 13.75 0.50 -4.56
N GLY A 28 14.91 0.07 -5.00
CA GLY A 28 15.05 -0.82 -6.14
C GLY A 28 14.87 -0.12 -7.49
N SER A 29 14.52 -0.89 -8.52
CA SER A 29 14.39 -0.46 -9.90
C SER A 29 12.95 -0.62 -10.39
N LEU A 30 12.43 0.40 -11.07
CA LEU A 30 11.08 0.35 -11.67
C LEU A 30 10.97 -0.78 -12.70
N GLU A 31 12.03 -1.06 -13.44
CA GLU A 31 12.02 -2.11 -14.47
C GLU A 31 11.96 -3.50 -13.84
N GLU A 32 12.67 -3.74 -12.76
CA GLU A 32 12.59 -4.99 -12.00
C GLU A 32 11.23 -5.15 -11.34
N TRP A 33 10.68 -4.07 -10.80
CA TRP A 33 9.33 -4.07 -10.24
C TRP A 33 8.28 -4.44 -11.30
N LYS A 34 8.29 -3.79 -12.46
CA LYS A 34 7.39 -4.10 -13.59
C LYS A 34 7.54 -5.57 -14.04
N LYS A 35 8.76 -6.07 -14.14
CA LYS A 35 9.04 -7.48 -14.47
C LYS A 35 8.39 -8.41 -13.44
N THR A 36 8.50 -8.11 -12.16
CA THR A 36 7.89 -8.89 -11.09
C THR A 36 6.36 -8.83 -11.17
N MET A 37 5.78 -7.63 -11.38
CA MET A 37 4.34 -7.46 -11.52
C MET A 37 3.77 -8.18 -12.75
N SER A 38 4.55 -8.35 -13.81
CA SER A 38 4.13 -9.10 -15.01
C SER A 38 3.80 -10.56 -14.72
N PHE A 39 4.26 -11.11 -13.59
CA PHE A 39 3.88 -12.45 -13.13
C PHE A 39 2.36 -12.59 -12.94
N TYR A 40 1.71 -11.51 -12.51
CA TYR A 40 0.26 -11.50 -12.30
C TYR A 40 -0.56 -11.42 -13.61
N ASN A 41 0.07 -11.22 -14.77
CA ASN A 41 -0.61 -11.21 -16.08
C ASN A 41 -0.97 -12.63 -16.60
N LYS A 42 -0.93 -13.63 -15.74
CA LYS A 42 -1.28 -15.02 -16.07
C LYS A 42 -2.73 -15.31 -15.73
N ALA A 43 -3.33 -16.21 -16.50
CA ALA A 43 -4.66 -16.76 -16.18
C ALA A 43 -4.66 -17.40 -14.78
N GLY A 44 -5.73 -17.17 -14.01
CA GLY A 44 -5.87 -17.63 -12.63
C GLY A 44 -5.28 -16.67 -11.59
N MET A 45 -4.75 -15.51 -12.01
CA MET A 45 -4.18 -14.48 -11.13
C MET A 45 -5.09 -13.25 -10.99
N GLU A 46 -6.35 -13.33 -11.43
CA GLU A 46 -7.28 -12.20 -11.48
C GLU A 46 -7.51 -11.58 -10.08
N MET A 47 -7.59 -12.42 -9.05
CA MET A 47 -7.74 -11.94 -7.66
C MET A 47 -6.49 -11.21 -7.18
N HIS A 48 -5.30 -11.65 -7.58
CA HIS A 48 -4.05 -10.98 -7.25
C HIS A 48 -3.93 -9.64 -7.99
N GLN A 49 -4.32 -9.60 -9.27
CA GLN A 49 -4.41 -8.35 -10.05
C GLN A 49 -5.38 -7.36 -9.39
N PHE A 50 -6.54 -7.84 -8.91
CA PHE A 50 -7.51 -7.02 -8.20
C PHE A 50 -6.90 -6.38 -6.95
N ILE A 51 -6.16 -7.15 -6.14
CA ILE A 51 -5.48 -6.65 -4.92
C ILE A 51 -4.48 -5.56 -5.26
N VAL A 52 -3.65 -5.76 -6.30
CA VAL A 52 -2.70 -4.75 -6.78
C VAL A 52 -3.44 -3.54 -7.36
N GLY A 53 -4.51 -3.79 -8.13
CA GLY A 53 -5.35 -2.74 -8.72
C GLY A 53 -6.02 -1.85 -7.69
N MET A 54 -6.43 -2.40 -6.53
CA MET A 54 -6.98 -1.60 -5.43
C MET A 54 -5.99 -0.54 -4.94
N SER A 55 -4.70 -0.86 -4.90
CA SER A 55 -3.66 0.10 -4.49
C SER A 55 -3.57 1.29 -5.45
N LEU A 56 -3.62 1.02 -6.76
CA LEU A 56 -3.63 2.08 -7.77
C LEU A 56 -4.95 2.86 -7.77
N GLY A 57 -6.06 2.18 -7.54
CA GLY A 57 -7.39 2.78 -7.50
C GLY A 57 -7.65 3.63 -6.26
N ALA A 58 -6.97 3.35 -5.16
CA ALA A 58 -7.21 4.02 -3.87
C ALA A 58 -7.06 5.55 -3.97
N VAL A 59 -6.06 6.05 -4.71
CA VAL A 59 -5.85 7.48 -4.90
C VAL A 59 -6.97 8.16 -5.68
N LEU A 60 -7.77 7.40 -6.44
CA LEU A 60 -8.91 7.92 -7.19
C LEU A 60 -10.15 8.11 -6.31
N MET A 61 -10.13 7.58 -5.08
CA MET A 61 -11.23 7.76 -4.12
C MET A 61 -11.48 9.23 -3.77
N GLU A 62 -10.46 10.09 -3.86
CA GLU A 62 -10.59 11.53 -3.67
C GLU A 62 -11.64 12.16 -4.60
N PHE A 63 -11.83 11.59 -5.79
CA PHE A 63 -12.73 12.10 -6.82
C PHE A 63 -14.11 11.42 -6.80
N GLN A 64 -14.37 10.55 -5.82
CA GLN A 64 -15.61 9.80 -5.72
C GLN A 64 -16.45 10.28 -4.53
N PRO A 65 -17.78 10.17 -4.58
CA PRO A 65 -18.65 10.50 -3.45
C PRO A 65 -18.61 9.41 -2.34
N ILE A 66 -17.62 8.55 -2.35
CA ILE A 66 -17.46 7.42 -1.42
C ILE A 66 -16.33 7.77 -0.46
N ASN A 67 -16.59 7.77 0.83
CA ASN A 67 -15.60 8.13 1.84
C ASN A 67 -14.57 7.03 2.12
N ALA A 68 -14.95 5.77 1.98
CA ALA A 68 -14.07 4.62 2.19
C ALA A 68 -14.64 3.36 1.53
N ALA A 69 -13.76 2.43 1.18
CA ALA A 69 -14.12 1.08 0.77
C ALA A 69 -13.23 0.08 1.52
N ALA A 70 -13.81 -1.01 2.02
CA ALA A 70 -13.08 -2.09 2.66
C ALA A 70 -13.32 -3.40 1.90
N PHE A 71 -12.25 -4.15 1.68
CA PHE A 71 -12.29 -5.44 1.00
C PHE A 71 -11.69 -6.50 1.89
N HIS A 72 -12.44 -7.57 2.13
CA HIS A 72 -11.95 -8.73 2.85
C HIS A 72 -11.59 -9.84 1.87
N ILE A 73 -10.33 -10.26 1.86
CA ILE A 73 -9.81 -11.29 0.97
C ILE A 73 -9.80 -12.60 1.72
N TYR A 74 -10.68 -13.51 1.31
CA TYR A 74 -10.86 -14.80 1.94
C TYR A 74 -10.58 -15.96 0.99
N SER A 75 -9.99 -17.03 1.50
CA SER A 75 -9.91 -18.32 0.80
C SER A 75 -9.91 -19.48 1.80
N LYS A 76 -10.46 -20.63 1.41
CA LYS A 76 -10.48 -21.85 2.23
C LYS A 76 -9.10 -22.51 2.39
N GLY A 77 -8.17 -22.21 1.45
CA GLY A 77 -6.81 -22.77 1.47
C GLY A 77 -5.79 -21.76 1.92
N SER A 78 -4.75 -22.22 2.61
CA SER A 78 -3.53 -21.44 2.84
C SER A 78 -2.58 -21.52 1.64
N GLY A 79 -1.60 -20.61 1.59
CA GLY A 79 -0.57 -20.65 0.55
C GLY A 79 -0.99 -20.20 -0.85
N LEU A 80 -2.16 -19.55 -0.99
CA LEU A 80 -2.65 -19.05 -2.28
C LEU A 80 -2.10 -17.66 -2.66
N GLY A 81 -1.08 -17.18 -1.97
CA GLY A 81 -0.40 -15.92 -2.31
C GLY A 81 -1.16 -14.65 -1.91
N LYS A 82 -2.14 -14.71 -0.99
CA LYS A 82 -2.87 -13.51 -0.53
C LYS A 82 -1.93 -12.44 0.04
N THR A 83 -1.14 -12.82 1.03
CA THR A 83 -0.15 -11.93 1.66
C THR A 83 0.85 -11.40 0.64
N THR A 84 1.33 -12.27 -0.28
CA THR A 84 2.24 -11.86 -1.36
C THR A 84 1.60 -10.81 -2.28
N ALA A 85 0.32 -10.95 -2.62
CA ALA A 85 -0.39 -9.95 -3.42
C ALA A 85 -0.60 -8.63 -2.66
N MET A 86 -0.85 -8.69 -1.34
CA MET A 86 -0.94 -7.48 -0.51
C MET A 86 0.41 -6.77 -0.42
N LEU A 87 1.52 -7.51 -0.24
CA LEU A 87 2.88 -6.95 -0.29
C LEU A 87 3.16 -6.29 -1.65
N ALA A 88 2.76 -6.94 -2.75
CA ALA A 88 2.88 -6.38 -4.10
C ALA A 88 2.07 -5.09 -4.27
N GLY A 89 0.85 -5.06 -3.76
CA GLY A 89 0.01 -3.85 -3.77
C GLY A 89 0.60 -2.72 -2.92
N ALA A 90 1.10 -3.03 -1.72
CA ALA A 90 1.73 -2.06 -0.83
C ALA A 90 3.03 -1.49 -1.43
N SER A 91 3.79 -2.31 -2.18
CA SER A 91 5.04 -1.89 -2.82
C SER A 91 4.90 -0.77 -3.86
N ILE A 92 3.68 -0.48 -4.30
CA ILE A 92 3.39 0.63 -5.24
C ILE A 92 3.73 1.98 -4.60
N TRP A 93 3.47 2.12 -3.31
CA TRP A 93 3.56 3.40 -2.60
C TRP A 93 4.72 3.47 -1.62
N GLY A 94 5.26 2.33 -1.18
CA GLY A 94 6.31 2.33 -0.19
C GLY A 94 6.85 0.93 0.12
N ASP A 95 7.64 0.85 1.19
CA ASP A 95 8.16 -0.40 1.71
C ASP A 95 7.03 -1.23 2.34
N PRO A 96 6.66 -2.39 1.78
CA PRO A 96 5.54 -3.18 2.28
C PRO A 96 5.70 -3.60 3.74
N GLU A 97 6.92 -3.91 4.17
CA GLU A 97 7.19 -4.34 5.55
C GLU A 97 6.94 -3.24 6.58
N LEU A 98 7.05 -1.98 6.15
CA LEU A 98 6.84 -0.81 7.00
C LEU A 98 5.44 -0.21 6.86
N THR A 99 4.80 -0.38 5.70
CA THR A 99 3.49 0.24 5.41
C THR A 99 2.31 -0.64 5.77
N MET A 100 2.43 -1.96 5.72
CA MET A 100 1.35 -2.87 6.10
C MET A 100 1.11 -2.84 7.61
N LEU A 101 -0.16 -2.93 7.99
CA LEU A 101 -0.57 -3.09 9.38
C LEU A 101 -0.51 -4.57 9.76
N GLN A 102 -0.07 -4.83 10.98
CA GLN A 102 0.06 -6.17 11.53
C GLN A 102 -0.90 -6.38 12.70
N GLU A 103 -1.23 -7.63 13.01
CA GLU A 103 -2.08 -7.97 14.16
C GLU A 103 -1.54 -7.37 15.46
N ARG A 104 -0.23 -7.42 15.67
CA ARG A 104 0.47 -6.89 16.85
C ARG A 104 0.42 -5.36 17.01
N ASP A 105 0.02 -4.62 15.96
CA ASP A 105 -0.11 -3.17 16.06
C ASP A 105 -1.29 -2.82 16.97
N THR A 106 -1.10 -1.87 17.86
CA THR A 106 -2.19 -1.39 18.72
C THR A 106 -3.27 -0.69 17.88
N TYR A 107 -4.51 -0.70 18.38
CA TYR A 107 -5.62 -0.02 17.73
C TYR A 107 -5.30 1.45 17.41
N ASN A 108 -4.73 2.18 18.35
CA ASN A 108 -4.36 3.57 18.15
C ASN A 108 -3.29 3.75 17.07
N SER A 109 -2.31 2.85 16.99
CA SER A 109 -1.28 2.86 15.94
C SER A 109 -1.93 2.63 14.56
N LYS A 110 -2.85 1.67 14.46
CA LYS A 110 -3.58 1.38 13.23
C LYS A 110 -4.39 2.59 12.75
N MET A 111 -5.13 3.23 13.66
CA MET A 111 -5.93 4.42 13.35
C MET A 111 -5.07 5.60 12.92
N ASN A 112 -3.99 5.89 13.63
CA ASN A 112 -3.07 6.97 13.28
C ASN A 112 -2.43 6.75 11.90
N ARG A 113 -2.03 5.53 11.58
CA ARG A 113 -1.48 5.22 10.24
C ARG A 113 -2.53 5.38 9.16
N ALA A 114 -3.76 4.89 9.36
CA ALA A 114 -4.85 5.04 8.40
C ALA A 114 -5.17 6.52 8.14
N GLU A 115 -5.17 7.37 9.18
CA GLU A 115 -5.35 8.81 9.05
C GLU A 115 -4.25 9.47 8.21
N VAL A 116 -3.00 9.07 8.41
CA VAL A 116 -1.85 9.63 7.67
C VAL A 116 -1.86 9.18 6.21
N TYR A 117 -2.22 7.92 5.95
CA TYR A 117 -2.23 7.38 4.60
C TYR A 117 -3.35 7.95 3.73
N LYS A 118 -4.43 8.46 4.35
CA LYS A 118 -5.57 9.07 3.63
C LYS A 118 -6.08 8.17 2.49
N ASN A 119 -5.83 8.61 1.25
CA ASN A 119 -6.27 7.94 0.03
C ASN A 119 -5.29 6.87 -0.47
N LEU A 120 -4.31 6.45 0.31
CA LEU A 120 -3.52 5.28 0.00
C LEU A 120 -4.21 4.02 0.51
N CYS A 121 -4.02 2.91 -0.20
CA CYS A 121 -4.54 1.63 0.24
C CYS A 121 -3.82 1.17 1.52
N VAL A 122 -4.58 0.87 2.56
CA VAL A 122 -4.06 0.30 3.80
C VAL A 122 -4.28 -1.20 3.77
N TYR A 123 -3.21 -1.96 3.83
CA TYR A 123 -3.24 -3.41 3.91
C TYR A 123 -3.08 -3.88 5.34
N MET A 124 -3.88 -4.87 5.72
CA MET A 124 -3.83 -5.51 7.03
C MET A 124 -3.83 -7.02 6.85
N ASP A 125 -2.77 -7.68 7.31
CA ASP A 125 -2.64 -9.12 7.27
C ASP A 125 -2.99 -9.70 8.66
N GLU A 126 -3.82 -10.74 8.65
CA GLU A 126 -4.36 -11.42 9.84
C GLU A 126 -5.15 -10.48 10.78
N MET A 127 -6.46 -10.67 10.78
CA MET A 127 -7.39 -10.14 11.81
C MET A 127 -7.96 -11.29 12.63
#